data_90f664f17678dd80fc1a4822bfc6c929
#
_entry.id   90f664f17678dd80fc1a4822bfc6c929
#
_cell.length_a   1.000
_cell.length_b   1.000
_cell.length_c   1.000
_cell.angle_alpha   90.00
_cell.angle_beta   90.00
_cell.angle_gamma   90.00
#
_symmetry.space_group_name_H-M   'P 1'
#
loop_
_entity.id
_entity.type
_entity.pdbx_description
1 polymer ?
#
loop_
_entity_poly.entity_id
_entity_poly.type
_entity_poly.pdbx_seq_one_letter_code
_entity_poly.pdbx_strand_id
1 'polypeptide(L)'
;MSARIALHPSIDNGIRPGSANFTGGTLACRCANKPVTVNITGNVAHNHACGCTKCWKPDGAVFSVVAVVPRDHLAVTANADRLKVVDPAAVIQRHACTGCGVHLYGRIENPGHPFYGLDFVHVELSKESGWAAPEFAAFVSSIIESGYDPKQMGAVRARLKELGLEPYDCLSPPLMDAIATHTAKAKGVLKS
;
A
#
# COMPACT_ATOMS: atom_id res chain seq x y z
N MET A 1 20.52 14.45 21.07
CA MET A 1 19.24 14.34 20.31
C MET A 1 19.24 12.96 19.67
N SER A 2 18.29 12.10 20.01
CA SER A 2 18.15 10.80 19.33
C SER A 2 17.84 11.04 17.85
N ALA A 3 18.55 10.39 16.94
CA ALA A 3 18.29 10.51 15.53
C ALA A 3 16.83 10.08 15.25
N ARG A 4 16.11 10.90 14.48
CA ARG A 4 14.72 10.63 14.13
C ARG A 4 14.67 9.35 13.27
N ILE A 5 13.84 8.38 13.64
CA ILE A 5 13.68 7.16 12.88
C ILE A 5 13.03 7.46 11.55
N ALA A 6 13.71 7.11 10.46
CA ALA A 6 13.16 7.19 9.11
C ALA A 6 12.26 5.97 8.87
N LEU A 7 11.01 6.21 8.47
CA LEU A 7 10.02 5.18 8.18
C LEU A 7 9.77 5.07 6.67
N HIS A 8 9.45 6.20 6.04
CA HIS A 8 9.22 6.31 4.61
C HIS A 8 9.26 7.78 4.17
N PRO A 9 9.91 8.13 3.04
CA PRO A 9 10.09 9.53 2.61
C PRO A 9 8.80 10.35 2.52
N SER A 10 7.67 9.74 2.15
CA SER A 10 6.40 10.45 2.00
C SER A 10 5.71 10.81 3.32
N ILE A 11 6.11 10.21 4.45
CA ILE A 11 5.49 10.44 5.76
C ILE A 11 6.45 10.96 6.83
N ASP A 12 7.76 10.85 6.64
CA ASP A 12 8.76 11.22 7.66
C ASP A 12 8.68 12.68 8.09
N ASN A 13 8.26 13.56 7.20
CA ASN A 13 8.11 15.01 7.46
C ASN A 13 6.68 15.42 7.83
N GLY A 14 5.84 14.47 8.20
CA GLY A 14 4.44 14.66 8.50
C GLY A 14 3.53 14.18 7.38
N ILE A 15 2.29 13.86 7.74
CA ILE A 15 1.29 13.39 6.80
C ILE A 15 0.57 14.60 6.18
N ARG A 16 0.54 14.65 4.85
CA ARG A 16 -0.21 15.67 4.12
C ARG A 16 -1.67 15.27 4.04
N PRO A 17 -2.61 16.15 4.36
CA PRO A 17 -4.02 15.87 4.22
C PRO A 17 -4.39 15.66 2.75
N GLY A 18 -5.31 14.75 2.50
CA GLY A 18 -5.91 14.56 1.18
C GLY A 18 -6.93 15.66 0.85
N SER A 19 -7.40 15.67 -0.39
CA SER A 19 -8.49 16.54 -0.84
C SER A 19 -9.76 15.71 -1.07
N ALA A 20 -10.88 16.14 -0.50
CA ALA A 20 -12.17 15.48 -0.65
C ALA A 20 -12.66 15.45 -2.11
N ASN A 21 -12.24 16.41 -2.92
CA ASN A 21 -12.65 16.53 -4.33
C ASN A 21 -11.53 16.03 -5.28
N PHE A 22 -10.60 15.21 -4.80
CA PHE A 22 -9.54 14.69 -5.64
C PHE A 22 -10.10 13.67 -6.64
N THR A 23 -9.82 13.86 -7.91
CA THR A 23 -10.41 13.07 -9.02
C THR A 23 -9.50 12.00 -9.58
N GLY A 24 -8.35 11.79 -8.94
CA GLY A 24 -7.37 10.79 -9.38
C GLY A 24 -6.14 11.41 -10.05
N GLY A 25 -5.26 10.58 -10.54
CA GLY A 25 -4.00 11.00 -11.15
C GLY A 25 -3.25 9.85 -11.77
N THR A 26 -2.01 10.12 -12.17
CA THR A 26 -1.15 9.15 -12.85
C THR A 26 -0.02 8.71 -11.95
N LEU A 27 0.13 7.39 -11.77
CA LEU A 27 1.32 6.78 -11.17
C LEU A 27 2.33 6.48 -12.27
N ALA A 28 3.60 6.70 -12.02
CA ALA A 28 4.68 6.37 -12.95
C ALA A 28 5.79 5.60 -12.26
N CYS A 29 6.36 4.60 -12.93
CA CYS A 29 7.56 3.95 -12.44
C CYS A 29 8.76 4.91 -12.51
N ARG A 30 9.89 4.53 -11.92
CA ARG A 30 11.09 5.37 -11.79
C ARG A 30 12.04 5.35 -13.01
N CYS A 31 11.66 4.71 -14.12
CA CYS A 31 12.47 4.73 -15.33
C CYS A 31 12.48 6.12 -15.97
N ALA A 32 13.68 6.66 -16.25
CA ALA A 32 13.81 7.94 -16.95
C ALA A 32 13.27 7.86 -18.40
N ASN A 33 13.52 6.72 -19.06
CA ASN A 33 13.05 6.48 -20.42
C ASN A 33 11.93 5.44 -20.42
N LYS A 34 10.85 5.70 -21.16
CA LYS A 34 9.70 4.80 -21.31
C LYS A 34 9.14 4.32 -19.94
N PRO A 35 8.75 5.23 -19.03
CA PRO A 35 8.15 4.82 -17.77
C PRO A 35 6.84 4.07 -18.03
N VAL A 36 6.57 3.05 -17.23
CA VAL A 36 5.23 2.48 -17.13
C VAL A 36 4.37 3.49 -16.41
N THR A 37 3.21 3.79 -16.96
CA THR A 37 2.23 4.69 -16.33
C THR A 37 0.89 3.99 -16.13
N VAL A 38 0.26 4.32 -15.02
CA VAL A 38 -1.05 3.81 -14.60
C VAL A 38 -1.90 5.01 -14.22
N ASN A 39 -3.05 5.17 -14.87
CA ASN A 39 -4.01 6.19 -14.50
C ASN A 39 -5.02 5.63 -13.49
N ILE A 40 -5.34 6.45 -12.49
CA ILE A 40 -6.36 6.15 -11.48
C ILE A 40 -7.42 7.23 -11.55
N THR A 41 -8.69 6.83 -11.66
CA THR A 41 -9.86 7.72 -11.60
C THR A 41 -10.43 7.70 -10.18
N GLY A 42 -10.64 8.89 -9.60
CA GLY A 42 -11.09 9.03 -8.22
C GLY A 42 -9.98 8.93 -7.18
N ASN A 43 -10.35 9.09 -5.92
CA ASN A 43 -9.40 9.01 -4.81
C ASN A 43 -9.19 7.54 -4.36
N VAL A 44 -8.13 7.30 -3.62
CA VAL A 44 -7.84 6.01 -2.99
C VAL A 44 -8.55 5.88 -1.64
N ALA A 45 -8.68 4.64 -1.16
CA ALA A 45 -9.18 4.33 0.18
C ALA A 45 -8.16 3.51 0.97
N HIS A 46 -8.33 3.43 2.28
CA HIS A 46 -7.53 2.62 3.20
C HIS A 46 -6.02 2.78 3.01
N ASN A 47 -5.59 4.02 2.72
CA ASN A 47 -4.16 4.31 2.59
C ASN A 47 -3.47 4.08 3.94
N HIS A 48 -2.35 3.37 3.94
CA HIS A 48 -1.66 3.00 5.19
C HIS A 48 -0.17 2.78 4.97
N ALA A 49 0.59 2.91 6.06
CA ALA A 49 1.98 2.46 6.11
C ALA A 49 2.00 0.94 6.35
N CYS A 50 2.61 0.17 5.45
CA CYS A 50 2.63 -1.29 5.50
C CYS A 50 4.05 -1.82 5.75
N GLY A 51 4.23 -2.55 6.87
CA GLY A 51 5.51 -3.17 7.23
C GLY A 51 5.76 -4.52 6.56
N CYS A 52 4.79 -5.10 5.82
CA CYS A 52 4.93 -6.45 5.27
C CYS A 52 6.13 -6.56 4.31
N THR A 53 6.70 -7.78 4.21
CA THR A 53 7.88 -8.06 3.39
C THR A 53 7.59 -8.10 1.88
N LYS A 54 6.32 -8.13 1.49
CA LYS A 54 5.88 -8.29 0.09
C LYS A 54 5.63 -6.98 -0.64
N CYS A 55 5.34 -5.89 0.09
CA CYS A 55 5.10 -4.59 -0.51
C CYS A 55 6.41 -3.94 -0.95
N TRP A 56 6.38 -3.30 -2.12
CA TRP A 56 7.50 -2.49 -2.56
C TRP A 56 7.76 -1.33 -1.60
N LYS A 57 9.03 -1.03 -1.39
CA LYS A 57 9.50 0.08 -0.57
C LYS A 57 10.55 0.87 -1.34
N PRO A 58 10.54 2.20 -1.29
CA PRO A 58 11.66 2.98 -1.82
C PRO A 58 12.93 2.75 -1.00
N ASP A 59 14.08 3.06 -1.59
CA ASP A 59 15.38 2.87 -0.94
C ASP A 59 15.42 3.57 0.42
N GLY A 60 15.87 2.84 1.44
CA GLY A 60 15.98 3.31 2.82
C GLY A 60 14.66 3.34 3.60
N ALA A 61 13.52 3.04 2.98
CA ALA A 61 12.26 2.94 3.69
C ALA A 61 12.09 1.58 4.37
N VAL A 62 11.56 1.58 5.60
CA VAL A 62 11.21 0.36 6.34
C VAL A 62 9.74 -0.01 6.18
N PHE A 63 8.90 0.97 5.83
CA PHE A 63 7.50 0.78 5.47
C PHE A 63 7.29 1.05 3.97
N SER A 64 6.24 0.46 3.42
CA SER A 64 5.60 0.87 2.17
C SER A 64 4.45 1.81 2.51
N VAL A 65 4.07 2.70 1.61
CA VAL A 65 2.78 3.41 1.70
C VAL A 65 1.90 2.85 0.59
N VAL A 66 0.77 2.23 0.97
CA VAL A 66 -0.10 1.49 0.06
C VAL A 66 -1.55 1.82 0.33
N ALA A 67 -2.31 2.01 -0.75
CA ALA A 67 -3.73 2.30 -0.72
C ALA A 67 -4.48 1.37 -1.66
N VAL A 68 -5.80 1.41 -1.65
CA VAL A 68 -6.63 0.60 -2.55
C VAL A 68 -7.51 1.47 -3.43
N VAL A 69 -7.79 0.96 -4.64
CA VAL A 69 -8.77 1.52 -5.58
C VAL A 69 -9.63 0.39 -6.13
N PRO A 70 -10.89 0.67 -6.55
CA PRO A 70 -11.65 -0.27 -7.36
C PRO A 70 -10.87 -0.62 -8.63
N ARG A 71 -10.91 -1.89 -9.04
CA ARG A 71 -10.16 -2.40 -10.21
C ARG A 71 -10.49 -1.67 -11.51
N ASP A 72 -11.74 -1.29 -11.68
CA ASP A 72 -12.24 -0.54 -12.85
C ASP A 72 -11.83 0.94 -12.87
N HIS A 73 -11.29 1.44 -11.75
CA HIS A 73 -10.70 2.78 -11.66
C HIS A 73 -9.22 2.82 -12.06
N LEU A 74 -8.60 1.69 -12.37
CA LEU A 74 -7.18 1.59 -12.69
C LEU A 74 -6.98 1.14 -14.15
N ALA A 75 -6.23 1.92 -14.92
CA ALA A 75 -5.84 1.58 -16.27
C ALA A 75 -4.36 1.79 -16.52
N VAL A 76 -3.67 0.80 -17.11
CA VAL A 76 -2.29 0.97 -17.59
C VAL A 76 -2.33 1.78 -18.86
N THR A 77 -1.65 2.93 -18.88
CA THR A 77 -1.74 3.90 -19.98
C THR A 77 -0.51 3.95 -20.87
N ALA A 78 0.65 3.46 -20.40
CA ALA A 78 1.85 3.38 -21.22
C ALA A 78 2.77 2.21 -20.81
N ASN A 79 3.44 1.63 -21.81
CA ASN A 79 4.50 0.62 -21.66
C ASN A 79 4.08 -0.60 -20.83
N ALA A 80 2.86 -1.10 -21.04
CA ALA A 80 2.30 -2.27 -20.34
C ALA A 80 3.16 -3.53 -20.54
N ASP A 81 3.85 -3.65 -21.67
CA ASP A 81 4.79 -4.73 -22.00
C ASP A 81 5.98 -4.82 -21.04
N ARG A 82 6.23 -3.75 -20.29
CA ARG A 82 7.28 -3.71 -19.26
C ARG A 82 6.80 -4.09 -17.86
N LEU A 83 5.54 -4.48 -17.69
CA LEU A 83 5.03 -5.03 -16.44
C LEU A 83 5.17 -6.55 -16.42
N LYS A 84 5.56 -7.06 -15.26
CA LYS A 84 5.47 -8.50 -14.96
C LYS A 84 4.92 -8.72 -13.55
N VAL A 85 4.25 -9.85 -13.37
CA VAL A 85 3.85 -10.33 -12.04
C VAL A 85 5.10 -10.84 -11.31
N VAL A 86 5.35 -10.32 -10.10
CA VAL A 86 6.54 -10.68 -9.29
C VAL A 86 6.47 -12.12 -8.82
N ASP A 87 5.30 -12.51 -8.30
CA ASP A 87 5.02 -13.87 -7.79
C ASP A 87 3.58 -14.25 -8.17
N PRO A 88 3.41 -15.10 -9.18
CA PRO A 88 2.08 -15.55 -9.62
C PRO A 88 1.32 -16.39 -8.57
N ALA A 89 2.04 -16.99 -7.60
CA ALA A 89 1.42 -17.77 -6.52
C ALA A 89 0.98 -16.90 -5.34
N ALA A 90 1.38 -15.62 -5.30
CA ALA A 90 0.99 -14.72 -4.23
C ALA A 90 -0.50 -14.37 -4.30
N VAL A 91 -1.15 -14.25 -3.13
CA VAL A 91 -2.56 -13.84 -3.02
C VAL A 91 -2.76 -12.47 -3.69
N ILE A 92 -1.85 -11.52 -3.45
CA ILE A 92 -1.82 -10.23 -4.15
C ILE A 92 -0.71 -10.32 -5.21
N GLN A 93 -1.09 -10.45 -6.46
CA GLN A 93 -0.17 -10.48 -7.59
C GLN A 93 0.31 -9.06 -7.89
N ARG A 94 1.57 -8.77 -7.58
CA ARG A 94 2.16 -7.45 -7.74
C ARG A 94 2.75 -7.30 -9.14
N HIS A 95 2.31 -6.28 -9.85
CA HIS A 95 2.76 -5.94 -11.20
C HIS A 95 3.89 -4.92 -11.11
N ALA A 96 5.12 -5.37 -11.36
CA ALA A 96 6.33 -4.58 -11.26
C ALA A 96 6.89 -4.20 -12.62
N CYS A 97 7.47 -3.01 -12.71
CA CYS A 97 8.23 -2.58 -13.87
C CYS A 97 9.52 -3.40 -13.98
N THR A 98 9.75 -4.05 -15.12
CA THR A 98 10.95 -4.86 -15.38
C THR A 98 12.25 -4.04 -15.42
N GLY A 99 12.15 -2.72 -15.64
CA GLY A 99 13.33 -1.85 -15.73
C GLY A 99 13.81 -1.30 -14.38
N CYS A 100 12.90 -1.02 -13.43
CA CYS A 100 13.28 -0.41 -12.14
C CYS A 100 12.72 -1.14 -10.92
N GLY A 101 11.98 -2.24 -11.09
CA GLY A 101 11.45 -3.05 -9.99
C GLY A 101 10.29 -2.42 -9.20
N VAL A 102 9.88 -1.19 -9.50
CA VAL A 102 8.77 -0.53 -8.82
C VAL A 102 7.48 -1.27 -9.08
N HIS A 103 6.71 -1.56 -8.04
CA HIS A 103 5.36 -2.13 -8.16
C HIS A 103 4.37 -1.00 -8.49
N LEU A 104 3.72 -1.08 -9.65
CA LEU A 104 2.73 -0.08 -10.07
C LEU A 104 1.38 -0.37 -9.41
N TYR A 105 1.01 -1.65 -9.33
CA TYR A 105 -0.20 -2.09 -8.62
C TYR A 105 -0.09 -3.55 -8.20
N GLY A 106 -0.92 -3.94 -7.23
CA GLY A 106 -1.15 -5.33 -6.82
C GLY A 106 -2.59 -5.71 -7.06
N ARG A 107 -2.86 -6.95 -7.48
CA ARG A 107 -4.22 -7.42 -7.84
C ARG A 107 -4.51 -8.78 -7.21
N ILE A 108 -5.74 -8.97 -6.75
CA ILE A 108 -6.23 -10.26 -6.27
C ILE A 108 -7.11 -10.86 -7.35
N GLU A 109 -6.70 -12.03 -7.89
CA GLU A 109 -7.43 -12.71 -8.96
C GLU A 109 -8.44 -13.73 -8.43
N ASN A 110 -8.33 -14.16 -7.17
CA ASN A 110 -9.28 -15.08 -6.57
C ASN A 110 -10.60 -14.38 -6.22
N PRO A 111 -11.73 -14.70 -6.88
CA PRO A 111 -13.02 -14.06 -6.61
C PRO A 111 -13.60 -14.38 -5.23
N GLY A 112 -13.12 -15.43 -4.56
CA GLY A 112 -13.50 -15.77 -3.18
C GLY A 112 -12.78 -14.96 -2.11
N HIS A 113 -11.87 -14.07 -2.48
CA HIS A 113 -11.14 -13.25 -1.52
C HIS A 113 -11.93 -12.01 -1.11
N PRO A 114 -11.93 -11.59 0.20
CA PRO A 114 -12.69 -10.42 0.67
C PRO A 114 -12.35 -9.09 -0.02
N PHE A 115 -11.14 -8.97 -0.55
CA PHE A 115 -10.68 -7.77 -1.28
C PHE A 115 -10.61 -7.98 -2.80
N TYR A 116 -11.31 -9.00 -3.33
CA TYR A 116 -11.46 -9.14 -4.77
C TYR A 116 -12.14 -7.91 -5.38
N GLY A 117 -11.66 -7.47 -6.53
CA GLY A 117 -12.17 -6.26 -7.17
C GLY A 117 -11.43 -4.97 -6.76
N LEU A 118 -10.46 -5.07 -5.83
CA LEU A 118 -9.58 -3.97 -5.46
C LEU A 118 -8.18 -4.18 -6.05
N ASP A 119 -7.57 -3.07 -6.47
CA ASP A 119 -6.15 -2.99 -6.79
C ASP A 119 -5.42 -2.19 -5.70
N PHE A 120 -4.20 -2.62 -5.36
CA PHE A 120 -3.34 -2.02 -4.33
C PHE A 120 -2.29 -1.15 -5.02
N VAL A 121 -2.18 0.11 -4.63
CA VAL A 121 -1.38 1.11 -5.34
C VAL A 121 -0.48 1.91 -4.39
N HIS A 122 0.59 2.47 -4.92
CA HIS A 122 1.54 3.33 -4.23
C HIS A 122 1.39 4.77 -4.73
N VAL A 123 0.60 5.59 -4.02
CA VAL A 123 0.27 6.96 -4.46
C VAL A 123 1.46 7.92 -4.47
N GLU A 124 2.55 7.59 -3.77
CA GLU A 124 3.81 8.34 -3.84
C GLU A 124 4.52 8.26 -5.20
N LEU A 125 4.05 7.40 -6.09
CA LEU A 125 4.50 7.33 -7.50
C LEU A 125 3.82 8.38 -8.38
N SER A 126 2.87 9.12 -7.84
CA SER A 126 2.18 10.23 -8.51
C SER A 126 2.88 11.56 -8.24
N LYS A 127 2.78 12.46 -9.21
CA LYS A 127 3.18 13.86 -9.05
C LYS A 127 2.03 14.74 -8.57
N GLU A 128 0.81 14.26 -8.68
CA GLU A 128 -0.38 14.96 -8.23
C GLU A 128 -0.49 14.91 -6.70
N SER A 129 -1.01 15.97 -6.13
CA SER A 129 -1.34 16.11 -4.71
C SER A 129 -2.85 16.02 -4.51
N GLY A 130 -3.26 15.56 -3.32
CA GLY A 130 -4.70 15.45 -2.98
C GLY A 130 -5.17 14.01 -2.73
N TRP A 131 -4.31 13.02 -2.91
CA TRP A 131 -4.57 11.64 -2.53
C TRP A 131 -4.96 11.53 -1.05
N ALA A 132 -5.87 10.63 -0.72
CA ALA A 132 -6.24 10.36 0.67
C ALA A 132 -4.99 10.02 1.49
N ALA A 133 -4.88 10.64 2.66
CA ALA A 133 -3.73 10.48 3.54
C ALA A 133 -3.67 9.04 4.11
N PRO A 134 -2.48 8.55 4.50
CA PRO A 134 -2.39 7.35 5.32
C PRO A 134 -3.13 7.51 6.65
N GLU A 135 -3.89 6.48 7.04
CA GLU A 135 -4.80 6.49 8.20
C GLU A 135 -4.25 5.67 9.37
N PHE A 136 -3.45 4.66 9.11
CA PHE A 136 -2.89 3.73 10.11
C PHE A 136 -1.60 3.09 9.62
N ALA A 137 -0.95 2.31 10.47
CA ALA A 137 0.16 1.44 10.10
C ALA A 137 -0.21 -0.03 10.32
N ALA A 138 0.06 -0.88 9.33
CA ALA A 138 -0.25 -2.30 9.34
C ALA A 138 1.02 -3.16 9.30
N PHE A 139 0.95 -4.38 9.85
CA PHE A 139 2.04 -5.37 9.82
C PHE A 139 3.34 -4.79 10.37
N VAL A 140 3.25 -4.02 11.46
CA VAL A 140 4.37 -3.24 11.98
C VAL A 140 5.52 -4.14 12.43
N SER A 141 5.25 -5.26 13.08
CA SER A 141 6.29 -6.22 13.48
C SER A 141 7.00 -6.89 12.31
N SER A 142 6.37 -6.95 11.12
CA SER A 142 6.96 -7.63 9.96
C SER A 142 8.21 -6.94 9.40
N ILE A 143 8.50 -5.69 9.78
CA ILE A 143 9.77 -5.05 9.40
C ILE A 143 10.98 -5.77 9.99
N ILE A 144 10.82 -6.49 11.10
CA ILE A 144 11.86 -7.33 11.72
C ILE A 144 12.27 -8.45 10.76
N GLU A 145 11.31 -9.03 10.02
CA GLU A 145 11.55 -10.06 9.01
C GLU A 145 12.40 -9.54 7.83
N SER A 146 12.42 -8.22 7.65
CA SER A 146 13.28 -7.52 6.67
C SER A 146 14.64 -7.09 7.25
N GLY A 147 14.96 -7.50 8.50
CA GLY A 147 16.25 -7.23 9.14
C GLY A 147 16.27 -5.99 10.02
N TYR A 148 15.11 -5.38 10.34
CA TYR A 148 15.08 -4.25 11.28
C TYR A 148 15.34 -4.71 12.72
N ASP A 149 16.11 -3.92 13.49
CA ASP A 149 16.48 -4.27 14.86
C ASP A 149 15.23 -4.30 15.78
N PRO A 150 14.87 -5.46 16.36
CA PRO A 150 13.72 -5.58 17.25
C PRO A 150 13.80 -4.68 18.49
N LYS A 151 14.99 -4.30 18.94
CA LYS A 151 15.18 -3.37 20.08
C LYS A 151 14.67 -1.96 19.77
N GLN A 152 14.54 -1.60 18.50
CA GLN A 152 14.06 -0.28 18.07
C GLN A 152 12.53 -0.23 17.85
N MET A 153 11.81 -1.36 17.94
CA MET A 153 10.38 -1.42 17.64
C MET A 153 9.52 -0.52 18.52
N GLY A 154 9.92 -0.31 19.78
CA GLY A 154 9.26 0.66 20.67
C GLY A 154 9.31 2.08 20.11
N ALA A 155 10.47 2.50 19.63
CA ALA A 155 10.67 3.82 19.03
C ALA A 155 9.96 3.95 17.64
N VAL A 156 9.92 2.88 16.85
CA VAL A 156 9.14 2.82 15.59
C VAL A 156 7.65 3.06 15.86
N ARG A 157 7.07 2.32 16.82
CA ARG A 157 5.64 2.49 17.17
C ARG A 157 5.34 3.88 17.73
N ALA A 158 6.23 4.42 18.58
CA ALA A 158 6.11 5.79 19.08
C ALA A 158 6.12 6.79 17.91
N ARG A 159 7.05 6.62 16.96
CA ARG A 159 7.15 7.50 15.80
C ARG A 159 5.91 7.44 14.90
N LEU A 160 5.34 6.25 14.68
CA LEU A 160 4.08 6.10 13.93
C LEU A 160 2.93 6.85 14.62
N LYS A 161 2.80 6.71 15.95
CA LYS A 161 1.78 7.44 16.73
C LYS A 161 1.96 8.97 16.68
N GLU A 162 3.19 9.47 16.73
CA GLU A 162 3.48 10.91 16.54
C GLU A 162 3.01 11.41 15.17
N LEU A 163 3.02 10.56 14.15
CA LEU A 163 2.51 10.87 12.81
C LEU A 163 0.98 10.70 12.70
N GLY A 164 0.29 10.29 13.78
CA GLY A 164 -1.14 10.01 13.78
C GLY A 164 -1.50 8.64 13.19
N LEU A 165 -0.53 7.75 13.00
CA LEU A 165 -0.72 6.41 12.46
C LEU A 165 -0.74 5.39 13.60
N GLU A 166 -1.92 4.89 13.97
CA GLU A 166 -1.99 3.81 14.97
C GLU A 166 -1.33 2.54 14.42
N PRO A 167 -0.35 1.96 15.15
CA PRO A 167 0.39 0.79 14.68
C PRO A 167 -0.32 -0.51 15.05
N TYR A 168 -0.64 -1.33 14.04
CA TYR A 168 -1.20 -2.67 14.17
C TYR A 168 -0.23 -3.72 13.63
N ASP A 169 -0.23 -4.92 14.24
CA ASP A 169 0.52 -6.08 13.75
C ASP A 169 -0.31 -6.96 12.78
N CYS A 170 -1.48 -6.46 12.38
CA CYS A 170 -2.36 -6.94 11.31
C CYS A 170 -2.92 -5.72 10.54
N LEU A 171 -4.10 -5.83 9.95
CA LEU A 171 -4.83 -4.67 9.44
C LEU A 171 -5.55 -3.92 10.58
N SER A 172 -6.12 -2.77 10.27
CA SER A 172 -6.94 -2.03 11.24
C SER A 172 -8.20 -2.82 11.64
N PRO A 173 -8.75 -2.62 12.86
CA PRO A 173 -9.91 -3.38 13.33
C PRO A 173 -11.08 -3.42 12.36
N PRO A 174 -11.52 -2.32 11.72
CA PRO A 174 -12.62 -2.37 10.75
C PRO A 174 -12.33 -3.28 9.54
N LEU A 175 -11.08 -3.32 9.06
CA LEU A 175 -10.69 -4.20 7.95
C LEU A 175 -10.62 -5.67 8.41
N MET A 176 -10.17 -5.94 9.63
CA MET A 176 -10.21 -7.28 10.20
C MET A 176 -11.64 -7.78 10.38
N ASP A 177 -12.56 -6.92 10.83
CA ASP A 177 -13.99 -7.24 10.95
C ASP A 177 -14.61 -7.54 9.58
N ALA A 178 -14.24 -6.80 8.54
CA ALA A 178 -14.70 -7.04 7.17
C ALA A 178 -14.24 -8.42 6.65
N ILE A 179 -12.97 -8.79 6.89
CA ILE A 179 -12.42 -10.11 6.53
C ILE A 179 -13.15 -11.23 7.29
N ALA A 180 -13.33 -11.07 8.60
CA ALA A 180 -14.00 -12.06 9.44
C ALA A 180 -15.46 -12.23 9.02
N THR A 181 -16.16 -11.14 8.73
CA THR A 181 -17.54 -11.13 8.22
C THR A 181 -17.65 -11.89 6.89
N HIS A 182 -16.76 -11.59 5.93
CA HIS A 182 -16.72 -12.29 4.64
C HIS A 182 -16.51 -13.80 4.84
N THR A 183 -15.56 -14.17 5.69
CA THR A 183 -15.25 -15.58 5.99
C THR A 183 -16.43 -16.29 6.63
N ALA A 184 -17.12 -15.64 7.57
CA ALA A 184 -18.28 -16.19 8.25
C ALA A 184 -19.47 -16.40 7.29
N LYS A 185 -19.70 -15.47 6.38
CA LYS A 185 -20.70 -15.61 5.30
C LYS A 185 -20.35 -16.75 4.35
N ALA A 186 -19.10 -16.84 3.91
CA ALA A 186 -18.64 -17.91 3.02
C ALA A 186 -18.78 -19.32 3.64
N LYS A 187 -18.69 -19.42 4.98
CA LYS A 187 -18.90 -20.65 5.74
C LYS A 187 -20.37 -20.90 6.11
N GLY A 188 -21.29 -20.00 5.81
CA GLY A 188 -22.70 -20.09 6.13
C GLY A 188 -23.04 -19.97 7.63
N VAL A 189 -22.10 -19.50 8.47
CA VAL A 189 -22.32 -19.27 9.91
C VAL A 189 -22.90 -17.89 10.21
N LEU A 190 -22.75 -16.94 9.29
CA LEU A 190 -23.39 -15.64 9.32
C LEU A 190 -24.36 -15.54 8.12
N LYS A 191 -25.63 -15.23 8.41
CA LYS A 191 -26.61 -15.00 7.35
C LYS A 191 -26.34 -13.64 6.68
N SER A 192 -26.56 -13.59 5.38
CA SER A 192 -26.45 -12.37 4.57
C SER A 192 -27.49 -11.34 4.95
#